data_aa28572fd8ec5cb95729d56048333420
#
_entry.id   aa28572fd8ec5cb95729d56048333420
#
_cell.length_a   1.000
_cell.length_b   1.000
_cell.length_c   1.000
_cell.angle_alpha   90.00
_cell.angle_beta   90.00
_cell.angle_gamma   90.00
#
_symmetry.space_group_name_H-M   'P 1'
#
loop_
_entity.id
_entity.type
_entity.pdbx_description
1 polymer ?
#
loop_
_entity_poly.entity_id
_entity_poly.type
_entity_poly.pdbx_seq_one_letter_code
_entity_poly.pdbx_strand_id
1 'polypeptide(L)'
;MEYRRPIAKDFEQMVELQNKNLVSALEQSDRSDGFLSAAFSIEQFQAMDEDLCVVVCVHRHKVCGYICSSSIGYNERIPIVAAMLKRFPDLHYRGRTLAEYHSSIYGPACIDKEFRGQNILLHLFSHLLNSLRIGHNELQLLIAFIANDNERSINAHKKLNMDLVGEFEFDKKTFSILVYPM
;
A
#
# COMPACT_ATOMS: atom_id res chain seq x y z
N MET A 1 -11.86 17.68 2.91
CA MET A 1 -10.79 16.68 2.83
C MET A 1 -9.50 17.38 2.48
N GLU A 2 -8.45 17.17 3.25
CA GLU A 2 -7.10 17.66 3.01
C GLU A 2 -6.19 16.46 2.75
N TYR A 3 -5.38 16.51 1.70
CA TYR A 3 -4.43 15.44 1.35
C TYR A 3 -3.01 16.00 1.44
N ARG A 4 -2.17 15.44 2.29
CA ARG A 4 -0.82 15.94 2.57
C ARG A 4 0.08 14.88 3.19
N ARG A 5 1.35 15.19 3.33
CA ARG A 5 2.25 14.39 4.17
C ARG A 5 1.82 14.46 5.64
N PRO A 6 2.07 13.41 6.44
CA PRO A 6 1.70 13.38 7.85
C PRO A 6 2.52 14.39 8.67
N ILE A 7 1.94 14.85 9.75
CA ILE A 7 2.65 15.52 10.85
C ILE A 7 2.65 14.59 12.06
N ALA A 8 3.46 14.87 13.09
CA ALA A 8 3.71 13.95 14.21
C ALA A 8 2.43 13.32 14.81
N LYS A 9 1.38 14.11 15.05
CA LYS A 9 0.10 13.62 15.60
C LYS A 9 -0.70 12.71 14.67
N ASP A 10 -0.43 12.75 13.36
CA ASP A 10 -1.19 11.95 12.40
C ASP A 10 -0.76 10.47 12.48
N PHE A 11 0.47 10.17 12.85
CA PHE A 11 0.97 8.80 12.96
C PHE A 11 0.23 8.00 14.04
N GLU A 12 -0.10 8.62 15.18
CA GLU A 12 -0.94 7.99 16.21
C GLU A 12 -2.32 7.64 15.64
N GLN A 13 -2.95 8.57 14.92
CA GLN A 13 -4.25 8.36 14.30
C GLN A 13 -4.21 7.31 13.17
N MET A 14 -3.08 7.20 12.43
CA MET A 14 -2.88 6.13 11.45
C MET A 14 -2.87 4.76 12.12
N VAL A 15 -2.18 4.60 13.26
CA VAL A 15 -2.17 3.37 14.05
C VAL A 15 -3.57 3.04 14.58
N GLU A 16 -4.30 4.03 15.10
CA GLU A 16 -5.69 3.84 15.54
C GLU A 16 -6.59 3.36 14.38
N LEU A 17 -6.47 3.99 13.21
CA LEU A 17 -7.23 3.61 12.01
C LEU A 17 -6.85 2.22 11.52
N GLN A 18 -5.55 1.90 11.49
CA GLN A 18 -5.02 0.58 11.18
C GLN A 18 -5.65 -0.50 12.06
N ASN A 19 -5.61 -0.31 13.39
CA ASN A 19 -6.06 -1.30 14.36
C ASN A 19 -7.54 -1.68 14.18
N LYS A 20 -8.37 -0.75 13.75
CA LYS A 20 -9.78 -1.00 13.42
C LYS A 20 -9.98 -1.81 12.13
N ASN A 21 -8.95 -1.87 11.26
CA ASN A 21 -9.02 -2.51 9.95
C ASN A 21 -8.12 -3.73 9.82
N LEU A 22 -7.45 -4.17 10.88
CA LEU A 22 -6.66 -5.41 10.89
C LEU A 22 -7.57 -6.62 10.74
N VAL A 23 -7.15 -7.61 9.93
CA VAL A 23 -7.87 -8.86 9.74
C VAL A 23 -8.11 -9.61 11.05
N SER A 24 -7.22 -9.47 12.03
CA SER A 24 -7.34 -10.05 13.37
C SER A 24 -8.38 -9.36 14.26
N ALA A 25 -8.74 -8.11 13.95
CA ALA A 25 -9.74 -7.32 14.69
C ALA A 25 -11.13 -7.38 14.05
N LEU A 26 -11.25 -7.91 12.82
CA LEU A 26 -12.51 -7.95 12.07
C LEU A 26 -13.20 -9.30 12.22
N GLU A 27 -14.50 -9.27 12.41
CA GLU A 27 -15.35 -10.47 12.25
C GLU A 27 -15.32 -10.94 10.78
N GLN A 28 -15.63 -12.22 10.57
CA GLN A 28 -15.56 -12.83 9.24
C GLN A 28 -16.47 -12.12 8.21
N SER A 29 -17.64 -11.64 8.66
CA SER A 29 -18.58 -10.87 7.85
C SER A 29 -18.01 -9.54 7.37
N ASP A 30 -17.17 -8.88 8.17
CA ASP A 30 -16.60 -7.55 7.87
C ASP A 30 -15.36 -7.62 6.97
N ARG A 31 -14.76 -8.81 6.80
CA ARG A 31 -13.59 -9.01 5.92
C ARG A 31 -13.89 -8.75 4.45
N SER A 32 -15.13 -8.95 4.02
CA SER A 32 -15.59 -8.60 2.67
C SER A 32 -15.45 -7.11 2.35
N ASP A 33 -15.37 -6.27 3.38
CA ASP A 33 -15.18 -4.83 3.26
C ASP A 33 -13.71 -4.40 3.07
N GLY A 34 -12.78 -5.36 3.01
CA GLY A 34 -11.34 -5.13 2.89
C GLY A 34 -10.67 -4.97 4.25
N PHE A 35 -9.44 -5.43 4.35
CA PHE A 35 -8.67 -5.48 5.60
C PHE A 35 -7.18 -5.24 5.38
N LEU A 36 -6.47 -4.98 6.48
CA LEU A 36 -5.01 -4.96 6.53
C LEU A 36 -4.50 -6.30 7.09
N SER A 37 -3.51 -6.89 6.42
CA SER A 37 -2.90 -8.17 6.82
C SER A 37 -1.79 -8.00 7.86
N ALA A 38 -1.19 -6.82 7.98
CA ALA A 38 -0.07 -6.53 8.87
C ALA A 38 -0.31 -5.24 9.66
N ALA A 39 0.22 -5.19 10.88
CA ALA A 39 0.26 -4.00 11.73
C ALA A 39 1.64 -3.35 11.68
N PHE A 40 1.66 -2.03 11.71
CA PHE A 40 2.86 -1.20 11.74
C PHE A 40 2.82 -0.29 12.97
N SER A 41 3.99 -0.03 13.57
CA SER A 41 4.13 0.92 14.67
C SER A 41 4.21 2.37 14.14
N ILE A 42 4.16 3.34 15.07
CA ILE A 42 4.38 4.76 14.75
C ILE A 42 5.76 4.94 14.10
N GLU A 43 6.79 4.33 14.67
CA GLU A 43 8.17 4.44 14.18
C GLU A 43 8.32 3.84 12.78
N GLN A 44 7.60 2.75 12.48
CA GLN A 44 7.59 2.16 11.15
C GLN A 44 6.91 3.07 10.12
N PHE A 45 5.79 3.70 10.46
CA PHE A 45 5.17 4.69 9.58
C PHE A 45 6.04 5.93 9.36
N GLN A 46 6.71 6.41 10.41
CA GLN A 46 7.68 7.51 10.30
C GLN A 46 8.84 7.14 9.39
N ALA A 47 9.41 5.94 9.59
CA ALA A 47 10.50 5.45 8.75
C ALA A 47 10.08 5.27 7.27
N MET A 48 8.83 4.85 6.98
CA MET A 48 8.32 4.82 5.60
C MET A 48 8.18 6.22 5.00
N ASP A 49 7.77 7.21 5.81
CA ASP A 49 7.66 8.60 5.36
C ASP A 49 9.02 9.23 5.08
N GLU A 50 10.03 8.91 5.89
CA GLU A 50 11.42 9.34 5.70
C GLU A 50 12.09 8.64 4.52
N ASP A 51 11.84 7.34 4.32
CA ASP A 51 12.42 6.54 3.24
C ASP A 51 11.92 7.00 1.86
N LEU A 52 10.61 7.07 1.66
CA LEU A 52 10.01 7.57 0.42
C LEU A 52 8.85 8.54 0.67
N CYS A 53 7.66 8.04 1.02
CA CYS A 53 6.49 8.89 1.15
C CYS A 53 5.33 8.22 1.88
N VAL A 54 4.69 8.96 2.77
CA VAL A 54 3.36 8.69 3.30
C VAL A 54 2.43 9.86 2.97
N VAL A 55 1.19 9.58 2.61
CA VAL A 55 0.15 10.59 2.39
C VAL A 55 -1.05 10.26 3.26
N VAL A 56 -1.59 11.24 3.95
CA VAL A 56 -2.81 11.14 4.75
C VAL A 56 -3.95 11.95 4.14
N CYS A 57 -5.18 11.45 4.32
CA CYS A 57 -6.40 12.20 4.11
C CYS A 57 -6.94 12.64 5.47
N VAL A 58 -7.10 13.93 5.68
CA VAL A 58 -7.57 14.52 6.93
C VAL A 58 -8.92 15.19 6.72
N HIS A 59 -9.89 14.87 7.57
CA HIS A 59 -11.19 15.53 7.63
C HIS A 59 -11.48 16.00 9.06
N ARG A 60 -11.72 17.31 9.24
CA ARG A 60 -11.98 17.92 10.57
C ARG A 60 -10.97 17.47 11.63
N HIS A 61 -9.68 17.59 11.30
CA HIS A 61 -8.52 17.22 12.16
C HIS A 61 -8.36 15.72 12.46
N LYS A 62 -9.14 14.84 11.83
CA LYS A 62 -9.07 13.39 11.98
C LYS A 62 -8.52 12.76 10.70
N VAL A 63 -7.57 11.84 10.83
CA VAL A 63 -7.10 11.01 9.71
C VAL A 63 -8.21 10.02 9.36
N CYS A 64 -8.72 10.11 8.13
CA CYS A 64 -9.75 9.23 7.59
C CYS A 64 -9.23 8.28 6.50
N GLY A 65 -7.96 8.37 6.16
CA GLY A 65 -7.29 7.45 5.26
C GLY A 65 -5.81 7.78 5.13
N TYR A 66 -5.03 6.80 4.73
CA TYR A 66 -3.60 6.95 4.44
C TYR A 66 -3.13 5.97 3.38
N ILE A 67 -1.97 6.26 2.81
CA ILE A 67 -1.27 5.44 1.84
C ILE A 67 0.23 5.62 2.03
N CYS A 68 0.98 4.52 1.93
CA CYS A 68 2.42 4.53 2.11
C CYS A 68 3.12 4.04 0.84
N SER A 69 4.36 4.46 0.65
CA SER A 69 5.31 3.83 -0.23
C SER A 69 6.68 3.82 0.44
N SER A 70 7.42 2.73 0.24
CA SER A 70 8.76 2.56 0.79
C SER A 70 9.64 1.78 -0.19
N SER A 71 10.95 1.95 -0.09
CA SER A 71 11.92 1.33 -1.00
C SER A 71 11.96 -0.20 -0.84
N ILE A 72 12.49 -0.88 -1.86
CA ILE A 72 12.80 -2.32 -1.75
C ILE A 72 13.78 -2.55 -0.59
N GLY A 73 14.82 -1.72 -0.46
CA GLY A 73 15.82 -1.84 0.60
C GLY A 73 15.24 -1.74 2.01
N TYR A 74 14.25 -0.86 2.22
CA TYR A 74 13.51 -0.77 3.50
C TYR A 74 12.76 -2.08 3.80
N ASN A 75 12.21 -2.73 2.79
CA ASN A 75 11.28 -3.84 2.94
C ASN A 75 11.90 -5.24 2.78
N GLU A 76 13.09 -5.36 2.21
CA GLU A 76 13.68 -6.66 1.80
C GLU A 76 13.83 -7.69 2.94
N ARG A 77 13.97 -7.21 4.19
CA ARG A 77 14.08 -8.05 5.38
C ARG A 77 12.72 -8.52 5.94
N ILE A 78 11.61 -7.99 5.41
CA ILE A 78 10.27 -8.40 5.81
C ILE A 78 9.96 -9.73 5.11
N PRO A 79 9.67 -10.84 5.84
CA PRO A 79 9.60 -12.18 5.26
C PRO A 79 8.62 -12.30 4.08
N ILE A 80 7.44 -11.70 4.16
CA ILE A 80 6.46 -11.71 3.06
C ILE A 80 6.97 -10.97 1.83
N VAL A 81 7.66 -9.84 2.02
CA VAL A 81 8.25 -9.08 0.90
C VAL A 81 9.41 -9.87 0.29
N ALA A 82 10.27 -10.49 1.11
CA ALA A 82 11.33 -11.37 0.61
C ALA A 82 10.79 -12.53 -0.23
N ALA A 83 9.63 -13.11 0.15
CA ALA A 83 8.97 -14.15 -0.64
C ALA A 83 8.47 -13.60 -1.99
N MET A 84 7.88 -12.41 -2.01
CA MET A 84 7.47 -11.73 -3.24
C MET A 84 8.66 -11.43 -4.15
N LEU A 85 9.74 -10.87 -3.61
CA LEU A 85 10.94 -10.49 -4.39
C LEU A 85 11.59 -11.68 -5.10
N LYS A 86 11.51 -12.90 -4.54
CA LYS A 86 11.96 -14.14 -5.21
C LYS A 86 11.24 -14.42 -6.53
N ARG A 87 10.05 -13.88 -6.72
CA ARG A 87 9.27 -14.03 -7.95
C ARG A 87 9.67 -13.05 -9.05
N PHE A 88 10.33 -11.93 -8.71
CA PHE A 88 10.63 -10.85 -9.63
C PHE A 88 11.41 -11.27 -10.88
N PRO A 89 12.38 -12.20 -10.83
CA PRO A 89 13.08 -12.66 -12.03
C PRO A 89 12.18 -13.44 -13.01
N ASP A 90 11.10 -14.04 -12.53
CA ASP A 90 10.19 -14.88 -13.33
C ASP A 90 8.97 -14.11 -13.85
N LEU A 91 8.68 -12.96 -13.28
CA LEU A 91 7.51 -12.14 -13.62
C LEU A 91 7.87 -11.04 -14.60
N HIS A 92 7.13 -10.96 -15.70
CA HIS A 92 7.38 -10.01 -16.77
C HIS A 92 6.31 -8.91 -16.83
N TYR A 93 6.76 -7.70 -17.04
CA TYR A 93 5.90 -6.56 -17.31
C TYR A 93 6.49 -5.72 -18.45
N ARG A 94 5.71 -5.45 -19.50
CA ARG A 94 6.13 -4.67 -20.68
C ARG A 94 7.49 -5.11 -21.27
N GLY A 95 7.71 -6.43 -21.36
CA GLY A 95 8.89 -7.03 -22.00
C GLY A 95 10.16 -7.11 -21.15
N ARG A 96 10.10 -6.73 -19.85
CA ARG A 96 11.20 -6.83 -18.89
C ARG A 96 10.76 -7.63 -17.68
N THR A 97 11.68 -8.27 -16.98
CA THR A 97 11.40 -8.87 -15.68
C THR A 97 11.18 -7.79 -14.61
N LEU A 98 10.40 -8.07 -13.56
CA LEU A 98 10.23 -7.10 -12.46
C LEU A 98 11.56 -6.75 -11.77
N ALA A 99 12.54 -7.65 -11.79
CA ALA A 99 13.86 -7.44 -11.22
C ALA A 99 14.68 -6.36 -11.95
N GLU A 100 14.35 -6.04 -13.21
CA GLU A 100 15.04 -5.03 -14.02
C GLU A 100 14.50 -3.62 -13.85
N TYR A 101 13.46 -3.43 -13.04
CA TYR A 101 12.86 -2.13 -12.77
C TYR A 101 13.35 -1.52 -11.47
N HIS A 102 13.57 -0.21 -11.48
CA HIS A 102 13.65 0.57 -10.25
C HIS A 102 12.24 0.69 -9.67
N SER A 103 11.95 -0.06 -8.62
CA SER A 103 10.61 -0.15 -8.07
C SER A 103 10.57 0.14 -6.57
N SER A 104 9.40 0.54 -6.10
CA SER A 104 9.10 0.67 -4.67
C SER A 104 7.88 -0.16 -4.31
N ILE A 105 7.77 -0.51 -3.03
CA ILE A 105 6.58 -1.15 -2.47
C ILE A 105 5.55 -0.08 -2.17
N TYR A 106 4.36 -0.28 -2.71
CA TYR A 106 3.17 0.50 -2.44
C TYR A 106 2.33 -0.19 -1.37
N GLY A 107 2.01 0.53 -0.33
CA GLY A 107 1.23 0.03 0.81
C GLY A 107 2.01 0.15 2.14
N PRO A 108 1.28 0.04 3.28
CA PRO A 108 -0.16 -0.19 3.38
C PRO A 108 -1.00 1.01 2.94
N ALA A 109 -2.24 0.73 2.52
CA ALA A 109 -3.27 1.72 2.27
C ALA A 109 -4.52 1.40 3.11
N CYS A 110 -5.04 2.38 3.82
CA CYS A 110 -6.21 2.20 4.68
C CYS A 110 -7.15 3.40 4.58
N ILE A 111 -8.46 3.11 4.52
CA ILE A 111 -9.51 4.14 4.51
C ILE A 111 -10.55 3.75 5.55
N ASP A 112 -10.90 4.70 6.42
CA ASP A 112 -11.95 4.55 7.40
C ASP A 112 -13.26 4.13 6.72
N LYS A 113 -13.96 3.14 7.32
CA LYS A 113 -15.19 2.53 6.77
C LYS A 113 -16.25 3.59 6.44
N GLU A 114 -16.38 4.61 7.27
CA GLU A 114 -17.35 5.71 7.10
C GLU A 114 -17.06 6.59 5.87
N PHE A 115 -15.83 6.60 5.40
CA PHE A 115 -15.38 7.45 4.28
C PHE A 115 -15.16 6.69 2.98
N ARG A 116 -15.43 5.38 2.95
CA ARG A 116 -15.30 4.57 1.73
C ARG A 116 -16.33 4.97 0.67
N GLY A 117 -16.01 4.71 -0.59
CA GLY A 117 -16.88 5.10 -1.71
C GLY A 117 -16.82 6.56 -2.13
N GLN A 118 -15.98 7.38 -1.47
CA GLN A 118 -15.82 8.82 -1.74
C GLN A 118 -14.55 9.16 -2.54
N ASN A 119 -14.00 8.22 -3.30
CA ASN A 119 -12.78 8.37 -4.11
C ASN A 119 -11.51 8.75 -3.33
N ILE A 120 -11.49 8.57 -2.00
CA ILE A 120 -10.34 8.95 -1.17
C ILE A 120 -9.08 8.19 -1.59
N LEU A 121 -9.17 6.89 -1.91
CA LEU A 121 -8.04 6.13 -2.39
C LEU A 121 -7.43 6.73 -3.66
N LEU A 122 -8.24 7.15 -4.61
CA LEU A 122 -7.80 7.78 -5.85
C LEU A 122 -7.05 9.10 -5.58
N HIS A 123 -7.57 9.94 -4.69
CA HIS A 123 -6.91 11.18 -4.33
C HIS A 123 -5.60 10.95 -3.55
N LEU A 124 -5.59 10.05 -2.57
CA LEU A 124 -4.37 9.64 -1.86
C LEU A 124 -3.31 9.15 -2.85
N PHE A 125 -3.71 8.27 -3.78
CA PHE A 125 -2.83 7.72 -4.80
C PHE A 125 -2.26 8.79 -5.72
N SER A 126 -3.08 9.74 -6.16
CA SER A 126 -2.64 10.87 -7.00
C SER A 126 -1.62 11.75 -6.26
N HIS A 127 -1.85 12.03 -4.97
CA HIS A 127 -0.90 12.79 -4.16
C HIS A 127 0.41 12.02 -3.93
N LEU A 128 0.34 10.70 -3.68
CA LEU A 128 1.51 9.84 -3.57
C LEU A 128 2.35 9.87 -4.85
N LEU A 129 1.72 9.66 -6.02
CA LEU A 129 2.39 9.69 -7.32
C LEU A 129 3.10 11.02 -7.56
N ASN A 130 2.43 12.14 -7.26
CA ASN A 130 3.03 13.46 -7.42
C ASN A 130 4.25 13.64 -6.52
N SER A 131 4.17 13.23 -5.24
CA SER A 131 5.29 13.30 -4.30
C SER A 131 6.47 12.46 -4.75
N LEU A 132 6.22 11.22 -5.20
CA LEU A 132 7.26 10.32 -5.68
C LEU A 132 7.92 10.82 -6.97
N ARG A 133 7.16 11.35 -7.93
CA ARG A 133 7.71 11.92 -9.17
C ARG A 133 8.62 13.12 -8.94
N ILE A 134 8.37 13.90 -7.90
CA ILE A 134 9.20 15.06 -7.54
C ILE A 134 10.46 14.61 -6.80
N GLY A 135 10.34 13.71 -5.83
CA GLY A 135 11.42 13.31 -4.93
C GLY A 135 12.24 12.10 -5.43
N HIS A 136 11.63 11.24 -6.25
CA HIS A 136 12.17 9.91 -6.63
C HIS A 136 11.86 9.61 -8.10
N ASN A 137 12.33 10.48 -9.00
CA ASN A 137 12.07 10.39 -10.45
C ASN A 137 12.72 9.19 -11.13
N GLU A 138 13.61 8.48 -10.46
CA GLU A 138 14.21 7.22 -10.89
C GLU A 138 13.27 6.03 -10.78
N LEU A 139 12.20 6.12 -9.98
CA LEU A 139 11.22 5.05 -9.81
C LEU A 139 10.45 4.81 -11.11
N GLN A 140 10.36 3.55 -11.51
CA GLN A 140 9.69 3.10 -12.74
C GLN A 140 8.40 2.33 -12.46
N LEU A 141 8.32 1.64 -11.30
CA LEU A 141 7.14 0.89 -10.88
C LEU A 141 6.81 1.10 -9.40
N LEU A 142 5.52 1.20 -9.09
CA LEU A 142 4.99 0.92 -7.77
C LEU A 142 4.46 -0.51 -7.76
N ILE A 143 4.81 -1.30 -6.73
CA ILE A 143 4.44 -2.70 -6.61
C ILE A 143 3.63 -2.89 -5.33
N ALA A 144 2.41 -3.40 -5.47
CA ALA A 144 1.57 -3.81 -4.37
C ALA A 144 1.45 -5.33 -4.33
N PHE A 145 1.24 -5.89 -3.14
CA PHE A 145 0.76 -7.25 -2.98
C PHE A 145 -0.47 -7.28 -2.09
N ILE A 146 -1.46 -8.07 -2.48
CA ILE A 146 -2.76 -8.11 -1.82
C ILE A 146 -3.17 -9.58 -1.68
N ALA A 147 -3.60 -9.97 -0.48
CA ALA A 147 -4.13 -11.32 -0.26
C ALA A 147 -5.31 -11.61 -1.19
N ASN A 148 -5.36 -12.79 -1.81
CA ASN A 148 -6.37 -13.12 -2.81
C ASN A 148 -7.80 -13.14 -2.22
N ASP A 149 -7.94 -13.37 -0.93
CA ASP A 149 -9.20 -13.29 -0.20
C ASP A 149 -9.65 -11.84 0.10
N ASN A 150 -8.82 -10.83 -0.23
CA ASN A 150 -9.16 -9.40 -0.14
C ASN A 150 -9.58 -8.83 -1.50
N GLU A 151 -10.63 -9.41 -2.10
CA GLU A 151 -11.12 -9.04 -3.44
C GLU A 151 -11.46 -7.55 -3.56
N ARG A 152 -12.00 -6.95 -2.49
CA ARG A 152 -12.32 -5.52 -2.48
C ARG A 152 -11.07 -4.66 -2.68
N SER A 153 -9.98 -4.99 -2.01
CA SER A 153 -8.71 -4.29 -2.18
C SER A 153 -8.16 -4.49 -3.59
N ILE A 154 -8.16 -5.71 -4.11
CA ILE A 154 -7.74 -6.00 -5.49
C ILE A 154 -8.53 -5.16 -6.49
N ASN A 155 -9.86 -5.15 -6.37
CA ASN A 155 -10.74 -4.38 -7.27
C ASN A 155 -10.54 -2.87 -7.14
N ALA A 156 -10.27 -2.36 -5.93
CA ALA A 156 -9.96 -0.95 -5.71
C ALA A 156 -8.65 -0.54 -6.41
N HIS A 157 -7.62 -1.38 -6.36
CA HIS A 157 -6.33 -1.12 -7.00
C HIS A 157 -6.38 -1.28 -8.53
N LYS A 158 -7.18 -2.21 -9.06
CA LYS A 158 -7.47 -2.27 -10.50
C LYS A 158 -8.11 -0.97 -11.02
N LYS A 159 -8.99 -0.33 -10.23
CA LYS A 159 -9.57 0.99 -10.58
C LYS A 159 -8.54 2.14 -10.55
N LEU A 160 -7.40 1.95 -9.89
CA LEU A 160 -6.26 2.87 -9.98
C LEU A 160 -5.36 2.58 -11.21
N ASN A 161 -5.79 1.68 -12.12
CA ASN A 161 -5.03 1.21 -13.27
C ASN A 161 -3.74 0.45 -12.88
N MET A 162 -3.76 -0.25 -11.74
CA MET A 162 -2.71 -1.21 -11.43
C MET A 162 -2.96 -2.52 -12.17
N ASP A 163 -1.93 -3.02 -12.83
CA ASP A 163 -1.96 -4.26 -13.61
C ASP A 163 -1.59 -5.46 -12.73
N LEU A 164 -2.39 -6.53 -12.77
CA LEU A 164 -2.05 -7.81 -12.14
C LEU A 164 -0.98 -8.51 -12.99
N VAL A 165 0.18 -8.82 -12.40
CA VAL A 165 1.33 -9.41 -13.10
C VAL A 165 1.71 -10.80 -12.63
N GLY A 166 1.21 -11.25 -11.50
CA GLY A 166 1.48 -12.57 -10.97
C GLY A 166 1.02 -12.77 -9.54
N GLU A 167 1.46 -13.88 -8.97
CA GLU A 167 1.11 -14.28 -7.61
C GLU A 167 2.32 -14.91 -6.91
N PHE A 168 2.26 -14.92 -5.57
CA PHE A 168 3.20 -15.67 -4.73
C PHE A 168 2.48 -16.24 -3.50
N GLU A 169 3.08 -17.27 -2.92
CA GLU A 169 2.59 -17.89 -1.70
C GLU A 169 3.45 -17.47 -0.49
N PHE A 170 2.78 -17.19 0.62
CA PHE A 170 3.42 -16.94 1.90
C PHE A 170 2.49 -17.37 3.03
N ASP A 171 3.01 -18.13 3.99
CA ASP A 171 2.26 -18.63 5.17
C ASP A 171 0.88 -19.24 4.79
N LYS A 172 0.89 -20.18 3.82
CA LYS A 172 -0.31 -20.88 3.30
C LYS A 172 -1.38 -19.97 2.69
N LYS A 173 -1.04 -18.72 2.36
CA LYS A 173 -1.90 -17.79 1.66
C LYS A 173 -1.29 -17.41 0.33
N THR A 174 -2.16 -17.13 -0.64
CA THR A 174 -1.78 -16.61 -1.95
C THR A 174 -2.00 -15.11 -2.01
N PHE A 175 -1.05 -14.41 -2.61
CA PHE A 175 -1.09 -12.95 -2.77
C PHE A 175 -0.94 -12.59 -4.24
N SER A 176 -1.80 -11.73 -4.73
CA SER A 176 -1.71 -11.11 -6.04
C SER A 176 -0.65 -10.00 -6.04
N ILE A 177 0.18 -9.94 -7.07
CA ILE A 177 1.16 -8.86 -7.30
C ILE A 177 0.59 -7.92 -8.35
N LEU A 178 0.42 -6.66 -7.98
CA LEU A 178 -0.07 -5.60 -8.87
C LEU A 178 1.04 -4.55 -9.06
N VAL A 179 1.13 -4.01 -10.26
CA VAL A 179 2.11 -2.97 -10.61
C VAL A 179 1.43 -1.74 -11.20
N TYR A 180 2.00 -0.58 -10.94
CA TYR A 180 1.65 0.69 -11.58
C TYR A 180 2.90 1.31 -12.20
N PRO A 181 2.91 1.63 -13.52
CA PRO A 181 4.04 2.32 -14.14
C PRO A 181 4.05 3.80 -13.76
N MET A 182 5.23 4.29 -13.35
CA MET A 182 5.45 5.67 -12.91
C MET A 182 5.56 6.67 -14.08
#